data_7d36ad5ee665a3b1f608f20bf9ba34d6
#
_entry.id   7d36ad5ee665a3b1f608f20bf9ba34d6
#
_cell.length_a   1.000
_cell.length_b   1.000
_cell.length_c   1.000
_cell.angle_alpha   90.00
_cell.angle_beta   90.00
_cell.angle_gamma   90.00
#
_symmetry.space_group_name_H-M   'P 1'
#
loop_
_entity.id
_entity.type
_entity.pdbx_description
1 polymer ?
#
loop_
_entity_poly.entity_id
_entity_poly.type
_entity_poly.pdbx_seq_one_letter_code
_entity_poly.pdbx_strand_id
1 'polypeptide(L)'
;GLGMDYLLCEKFASSIGVSVRVELCKDTLDMINKLKKGKGDLIAYPLKKGKRNDIAYCGAYQTSKEKDSDQTTASVQWAVNKGNKSLEEALNHWFTPHILANVQKEEKRILSEGLIIHKVYAPMINAAGGVISKYDHLFKKYAPMARIDWRLMAAQCYTESGFDTYAKSWAGYCGLMA
;
A
#
# COMPACT_ATOMS: atom_id res chain seq x y z
N GLY A 1 0.25 -4.24 -0.94
CA GLY A 1 -0.99 -3.50 -0.81
C GLY A 1 -0.73 -2.03 -0.59
N LEU A 2 -1.50 -1.20 -1.24
CA LEU A 2 -1.53 0.23 -1.01
C LEU A 2 -2.13 0.46 0.39
N GLY A 3 -1.29 0.71 1.40
CA GLY A 3 -1.75 1.06 2.73
C GLY A 3 -2.11 2.53 2.84
N MET A 4 -2.86 2.89 3.87
CA MET A 4 -3.30 4.26 4.16
C MET A 4 -2.13 5.27 4.15
N ASP A 5 -0.98 4.90 4.71
CA ASP A 5 0.20 5.77 4.74
C ASP A 5 0.73 6.11 3.34
N TYR A 6 0.70 5.16 2.41
CA TYR A 6 1.10 5.43 1.03
C TYR A 6 0.12 6.38 0.33
N LEU A 7 -1.19 6.16 0.47
CA LEU A 7 -2.21 7.04 -0.10
C LEU A 7 -2.12 8.47 0.46
N LEU A 8 -1.89 8.60 1.76
CA LEU A 8 -1.65 9.89 2.40
C LEU A 8 -0.40 10.58 1.83
N CYS A 9 0.70 9.83 1.70
CA CYS A 9 1.95 10.34 1.16
C CYS A 9 1.79 10.81 -0.29
N GLU A 10 1.10 10.04 -1.12
CA GLU A 10 0.83 10.39 -2.52
C GLU A 10 -0.03 11.64 -2.66
N LYS A 11 -1.08 11.77 -1.85
CA LYS A 11 -1.93 12.97 -1.82
C LYS A 11 -1.19 14.20 -1.32
N PHE A 12 -0.35 14.05 -0.30
CA PHE A 12 0.50 15.14 0.16
C PHE A 12 1.48 15.58 -0.94
N ALA A 13 2.21 14.65 -1.54
CA ALA A 13 3.15 14.94 -2.62
C ALA A 13 2.46 15.65 -3.79
N SER A 14 1.29 15.19 -4.20
CA SER A 14 0.48 15.83 -5.24
C SER A 14 0.08 17.25 -4.88
N SER A 15 -0.23 17.52 -3.59
CA SER A 15 -0.61 18.86 -3.14
C SER A 15 0.50 19.89 -3.21
N ILE A 16 1.76 19.44 -3.18
CA ILE A 16 2.95 20.28 -3.31
C ILE A 16 3.64 20.14 -4.69
N GLY A 17 3.01 19.44 -5.63
CA GLY A 17 3.47 19.33 -7.02
C GLY A 17 4.68 18.42 -7.23
N VAL A 18 4.89 17.42 -6.36
CA VAL A 18 5.98 16.43 -6.49
C VAL A 18 5.43 15.01 -6.57
N SER A 19 6.28 14.07 -7.00
CA SER A 19 5.97 12.65 -7.05
C SER A 19 6.64 11.88 -5.92
N VAL A 20 6.01 10.78 -5.51
CA VAL A 20 6.53 9.88 -4.46
C VAL A 20 7.51 8.89 -5.07
N ARG A 21 8.68 8.77 -4.45
CA ARG A 21 9.60 7.65 -4.67
C ARG A 21 9.73 6.86 -3.37
N VAL A 22 9.38 5.58 -3.41
CA VAL A 22 9.44 4.71 -2.24
C VAL A 22 10.82 4.10 -2.10
N GLU A 23 11.41 4.23 -0.91
CA GLU A 23 12.66 3.58 -0.52
C GLU A 23 12.36 2.50 0.52
N LEU A 24 12.67 1.25 0.19
CA LEU A 24 12.44 0.12 1.10
C LEU A 24 13.46 0.10 2.22
N CYS A 25 12.99 -0.12 3.44
CA CYS A 25 13.81 -0.21 4.65
C CYS A 25 13.59 -1.55 5.35
N LYS A 26 14.61 -2.06 6.02
CA LYS A 26 14.56 -3.35 6.73
C LYS A 26 13.83 -3.23 8.06
N ASP A 27 14.03 -2.15 8.77
CA ASP A 27 13.47 -1.88 10.09
C ASP A 27 13.42 -0.36 10.38
N THR A 28 12.90 0.00 11.54
CA THR A 28 12.77 1.40 11.98
C THR A 28 14.13 2.10 12.13
N LEU A 29 15.17 1.38 12.51
CA LEU A 29 16.52 1.95 12.64
C LEU A 29 17.10 2.28 11.26
N ASP A 30 16.88 1.41 10.28
CA ASP A 30 17.30 1.64 8.89
C ASP A 30 16.56 2.85 8.30
N MET A 31 15.24 2.98 8.55
CA MET A 31 14.45 4.14 8.13
C MET A 31 15.07 5.45 8.66
N ILE A 32 15.34 5.50 9.96
CA ILE A 32 15.91 6.69 10.61
C ILE A 32 17.31 6.99 10.09
N ASN A 33 18.15 5.97 9.91
CA ASN A 33 19.49 6.13 9.38
C ASN A 33 19.49 6.64 7.94
N LYS A 34 18.58 6.16 7.09
CA LYS A 34 18.43 6.63 5.72
C LYS A 34 17.94 8.08 5.68
N LEU A 35 16.96 8.43 6.53
CA LEU A 35 16.47 9.79 6.67
C LEU A 35 17.62 10.75 7.08
N LYS A 36 18.42 10.38 8.07
CA LYS A 36 19.57 11.17 8.52
C LYS A 36 20.63 11.36 7.45
N LYS A 37 20.87 10.35 6.62
CA LYS A 37 21.84 10.40 5.52
C LYS A 37 21.31 11.11 4.27
N GLY A 38 20.08 11.66 4.32
CA GLY A 38 19.46 12.32 3.17
C GLY A 38 19.11 11.38 2.02
N LYS A 39 18.96 10.07 2.27
CA LYS A 39 18.50 9.09 1.28
C LYS A 39 16.97 9.06 1.13
N GLY A 40 16.26 9.73 2.02
CA GLY A 40 14.83 9.96 1.99
C GLY A 40 14.50 11.24 2.73
N ASP A 41 13.36 11.84 2.41
CA ASP A 41 12.92 13.11 2.97
C ASP A 41 11.88 12.93 4.07
N LEU A 42 11.14 11.82 4.02
CA LEU A 42 10.00 11.55 4.88
C LEU A 42 9.95 10.06 5.26
N ILE A 43 9.65 9.77 6.50
CA ILE A 43 9.21 8.44 6.96
C ILE A 43 7.70 8.46 7.06
N ALA A 44 7.01 7.92 6.05
CA ALA A 44 5.57 7.73 6.01
C ALA A 44 5.19 6.39 6.66
N TYR A 45 5.53 6.25 7.94
CA TYR A 45 5.25 5.08 8.75
C TYR A 45 4.83 5.52 10.16
N PRO A 46 3.84 4.87 10.79
CA PRO A 46 3.33 5.23 12.10
C PRO A 46 4.38 4.98 13.19
N LEU A 47 5.17 5.97 13.49
CA LEU A 47 6.17 5.93 14.54
C LEU A 47 5.56 6.30 15.89
N LYS A 48 5.90 5.55 16.94
CA LYS A 48 5.62 5.98 18.32
C LYS A 48 6.53 7.16 18.65
N LYS A 49 5.94 8.25 19.16
CA LYS A 49 6.70 9.43 19.58
C LYS A 49 7.67 9.06 20.69
N GLY A 50 8.95 9.23 20.44
CA GLY A 50 10.04 8.98 21.39
C GLY A 50 10.86 10.24 21.63
N LYS A 51 11.67 10.26 22.69
CA LYS A 51 12.65 11.33 22.94
C LYS A 51 13.85 11.18 22.00
N ARG A 52 13.70 11.63 20.75
CA ARG A 52 14.78 11.66 19.77
C ARG A 52 15.05 13.11 19.37
N ASN A 53 16.32 13.49 19.31
CA ASN A 53 16.73 14.84 18.95
C ASN A 53 17.15 14.99 17.49
N ASP A 54 17.15 13.91 16.75
CA ASP A 54 17.66 13.82 15.37
C ASP A 54 16.57 13.84 14.29
N ILE A 55 15.33 13.60 14.66
CA ILE A 55 14.16 13.64 13.79
C ILE A 55 13.08 14.56 14.36
N ALA A 56 12.25 15.13 13.49
CA ALA A 56 11.04 15.86 13.85
C ALA A 56 9.82 15.00 13.52
N TYR A 57 8.95 14.83 14.51
CA TYR A 57 7.67 14.13 14.32
C TYR A 57 6.63 15.10 13.78
N CYS A 58 5.88 14.67 12.78
CA CYS A 58 4.87 15.48 12.09
C CYS A 58 3.64 14.64 11.71
N GLY A 59 2.51 15.31 11.50
CA GLY A 59 1.30 14.70 11.01
C GLY A 59 0.71 13.65 11.95
N ALA A 60 0.22 14.06 13.12
CA ALA A 60 -0.40 13.15 14.08
C ALA A 60 -1.75 12.60 13.58
N TYR A 61 -1.92 11.28 13.55
CA TYR A 61 -3.21 10.65 13.31
C TYR A 61 -3.43 9.46 14.25
N GLN A 62 -4.71 9.18 14.55
CA GLN A 62 -5.08 8.07 15.41
C GLN A 62 -5.38 6.85 14.54
N THR A 63 -4.72 5.74 14.80
CA THR A 63 -5.09 4.45 14.24
C THR A 63 -6.22 3.86 15.07
N SER A 64 -7.40 3.68 14.50
CA SER A 64 -8.56 3.04 15.13
C SER A 64 -8.42 1.51 15.17
N LYS A 65 -7.34 1.00 15.74
CA LYS A 65 -7.21 -0.42 16.08
C LYS A 65 -6.83 -0.52 17.55
N GLU A 66 -7.85 -0.63 18.35
CA GLU A 66 -7.98 -1.45 19.57
C GLU A 66 -9.10 -0.91 20.44
N LYS A 67 -10.28 -1.47 20.23
CA LYS A 67 -11.35 -1.47 21.23
C LYS A 67 -11.08 -2.66 22.16
N ASP A 68 -10.02 -2.61 22.92
CA ASP A 68 -9.92 -3.36 24.16
C ASP A 68 -8.74 -2.84 24.98
N SER A 69 -9.05 -2.58 26.26
CA SER A 69 -8.12 -2.16 27.31
C SER A 69 -7.69 -0.70 27.34
N ASP A 70 -8.02 -0.13 28.43
CA ASP A 70 -7.58 1.00 29.23
C ASP A 70 -6.09 1.39 29.05
N GLN A 71 -5.70 1.92 27.86
CA GLN A 71 -4.39 2.53 27.67
C GLN A 71 -4.47 3.68 26.66
N THR A 72 -3.98 4.82 27.13
CA THR A 72 -3.62 6.05 26.42
C THR A 72 -3.39 5.82 24.94
N THR A 73 -4.26 6.34 24.08
CA THR A 73 -4.12 6.38 22.62
C THR A 73 -2.76 6.97 22.26
N ALA A 74 -1.80 6.12 21.94
CA ALA A 74 -0.49 6.56 21.48
C ALA A 74 -0.70 7.25 20.12
N SER A 75 -0.48 8.57 20.07
CA SER A 75 -0.51 9.29 18.81
C SER A 75 0.65 8.82 17.94
N VAL A 76 0.34 8.26 16.81
CA VAL A 76 1.30 7.79 15.80
C VAL A 76 1.60 8.94 14.88
N GLN A 77 2.86 9.17 14.57
CA GLN A 77 3.30 10.31 13.77
C GLN A 77 4.30 9.86 12.71
N TRP A 78 4.30 10.55 11.60
CA TRP A 78 5.38 10.47 10.62
C TRP A 78 6.61 11.23 11.10
N ALA A 79 7.72 11.12 10.39
CA ALA A 79 8.92 11.83 10.75
C ALA A 79 9.67 12.36 9.53
N VAL A 80 10.29 13.53 9.73
CA VAL A 80 11.19 14.18 8.79
C VAL A 80 12.54 14.46 9.46
N ASN A 81 13.56 14.79 8.68
CA ASN A 81 14.82 15.26 9.23
C ASN A 81 14.57 16.57 10.00
N LYS A 82 15.09 16.67 11.22
CA LYS A 82 14.91 17.85 12.08
C LYS A 82 15.39 19.17 11.43
N GLY A 83 16.32 19.09 10.49
CA GLY A 83 16.79 20.26 9.72
C GLY A 83 15.81 20.74 8.66
N ASN A 84 14.82 19.92 8.27
CA ASN A 84 13.86 20.24 7.23
C ASN A 84 12.56 20.81 7.81
N LYS A 85 12.64 22.02 8.38
CA LYS A 85 11.51 22.70 9.01
C LYS A 85 10.38 23.02 8.03
N SER A 86 10.70 23.34 6.79
CA SER A 86 9.68 23.66 5.78
C SER A 86 8.79 22.45 5.46
N LEU A 87 9.36 21.26 5.38
CA LEU A 87 8.60 20.03 5.16
C LEU A 87 7.79 19.64 6.42
N GLU A 88 8.37 19.82 7.61
CA GLU A 88 7.68 19.61 8.88
C GLU A 88 6.44 20.49 9.00
N GLU A 89 6.56 21.78 8.75
CA GLU A 89 5.47 22.76 8.80
C GLU A 89 4.41 22.45 7.73
N ALA A 90 4.83 22.14 6.50
CA ALA A 90 3.92 21.78 5.42
C ALA A 90 3.09 20.54 5.76
N LEU A 91 3.71 19.48 6.30
CA LEU A 91 3.02 18.27 6.74
C LEU A 91 2.06 18.54 7.90
N ASN A 92 2.49 19.27 8.92
CA ASN A 92 1.63 19.60 10.06
C ASN A 92 0.42 20.44 9.65
N HIS A 93 0.58 21.34 8.69
CA HIS A 93 -0.51 22.14 8.13
C HIS A 93 -1.46 21.29 7.26
N TRP A 94 -0.92 20.38 6.47
CA TRP A 94 -1.68 19.53 5.55
C TRP A 94 -2.48 18.45 6.28
N PHE A 95 -1.95 17.88 7.36
CA PHE A 95 -2.60 16.82 8.14
C PHE A 95 -3.80 17.38 8.92
N THR A 96 -4.99 17.23 8.34
CA THR A 96 -6.24 17.61 8.97
C THR A 96 -7.14 16.38 9.19
N PRO A 97 -8.04 16.39 10.17
CA PRO A 97 -9.02 15.30 10.37
C PRO A 97 -9.86 15.01 9.12
N HIS A 98 -10.14 16.04 8.31
CA HIS A 98 -10.89 15.91 7.07
C HIS A 98 -10.13 15.10 6.01
N ILE A 99 -8.84 15.38 5.84
CA ILE A 99 -7.98 14.63 4.89
C ILE A 99 -7.86 13.17 5.32
N LEU A 100 -7.67 12.92 6.61
CA LEU A 100 -7.62 11.55 7.15
C LEU A 100 -8.90 10.78 6.88
N ALA A 101 -10.07 11.39 7.15
CA ALA A 101 -11.36 10.77 6.90
C ALA A 101 -11.59 10.45 5.41
N ASN A 102 -11.20 11.36 4.52
CA ASN A 102 -11.33 11.17 3.08
C ASN A 102 -10.44 10.03 2.58
N VAL A 103 -9.18 9.96 3.03
CA VAL A 103 -8.25 8.89 2.63
C VAL A 103 -8.70 7.54 3.19
N GLN A 104 -9.19 7.48 4.41
CA GLN A 104 -9.78 6.25 4.97
C GLN A 104 -10.99 5.76 4.17
N LYS A 105 -11.85 6.68 3.72
CA LYS A 105 -12.99 6.34 2.87
C LYS A 105 -12.55 5.80 1.50
N GLU A 106 -11.53 6.42 0.92
CA GLU A 106 -10.97 6.00 -0.36
C GLU A 106 -10.26 4.64 -0.26
N GLU A 107 -9.46 4.41 0.79
CA GLU A 107 -8.86 3.10 1.06
C GLU A 107 -9.92 2.00 1.17
N LYS A 108 -10.99 2.24 1.95
CA LYS A 108 -12.11 1.30 2.07
C LYS A 108 -12.77 1.04 0.72
N ARG A 109 -12.94 2.08 -0.12
CA ARG A 109 -13.50 1.93 -1.46
C ARG A 109 -12.62 1.06 -2.35
N ILE A 110 -11.31 1.33 -2.41
CA ILE A 110 -10.35 0.55 -3.19
C ILE A 110 -10.33 -0.92 -2.74
N LEU A 111 -10.31 -1.16 -1.43
CA LEU A 111 -10.35 -2.51 -0.88
C LEU A 111 -11.66 -3.23 -1.20
N SER A 112 -12.80 -2.53 -1.13
CA SER A 112 -14.11 -3.12 -1.43
C SER A 112 -14.29 -3.41 -2.93
N GLU A 113 -13.81 -2.53 -3.80
CA GLU A 113 -13.80 -2.74 -5.26
C GLU A 113 -12.90 -3.92 -5.64
N GLY A 114 -11.71 -4.04 -5.03
CA GLY A 114 -10.85 -5.20 -5.19
C GLY A 114 -11.51 -6.51 -4.75
N LEU A 115 -12.21 -6.52 -3.63
CA LEU A 115 -12.95 -7.68 -3.14
C LEU A 115 -14.13 -8.05 -4.05
N ILE A 116 -14.81 -7.05 -4.63
CA ILE A 116 -15.92 -7.28 -5.57
C ILE A 116 -15.40 -7.92 -6.86
N ILE A 117 -14.29 -7.45 -7.40
CA ILE A 117 -13.65 -8.03 -8.58
C ILE A 117 -13.30 -9.50 -8.32
N HIS A 118 -12.64 -9.80 -7.19
CA HIS A 118 -12.32 -11.17 -6.84
C HIS A 118 -13.57 -12.06 -6.66
N LYS A 119 -14.69 -11.54 -6.13
CA LYS A 119 -15.94 -12.30 -6.02
C LYS A 119 -16.61 -12.57 -7.37
N VAL A 120 -16.49 -11.67 -8.32
CA VAL A 120 -17.13 -11.80 -9.65
C VAL A 120 -16.39 -12.80 -10.52
N TYR A 121 -15.06 -12.87 -10.43
CA TYR A 121 -14.25 -13.76 -11.28
C TYR A 121 -13.94 -15.14 -10.69
N ALA A 122 -14.30 -15.39 -9.45
CA ALA A 122 -14.11 -16.69 -8.78
C ALA A 122 -15.24 -17.74 -8.94
N PRO A 123 -16.41 -17.49 -9.56
CA PRO A 123 -17.49 -18.48 -9.65
C PRO A 123 -17.13 -19.71 -10.48
N MET A 124 -16.00 -19.70 -11.18
CA MET A 124 -15.54 -20.81 -12.02
C MET A 124 -14.61 -21.80 -11.30
N ILE A 125 -14.17 -21.51 -10.08
CA ILE A 125 -13.36 -22.44 -9.30
C ILE A 125 -14.26 -23.57 -8.80
N ASN A 126 -14.26 -24.67 -9.51
CA ASN A 126 -14.98 -25.88 -9.14
C ASN A 126 -14.01 -26.95 -8.67
N ALA A 127 -13.97 -27.20 -7.38
CA ALA A 127 -13.11 -28.22 -6.77
C ALA A 127 -13.35 -29.63 -7.33
N ALA A 128 -14.56 -29.92 -7.78
CA ALA A 128 -14.92 -31.25 -8.32
C ALA A 128 -14.62 -31.39 -9.82
N GLY A 129 -14.50 -30.32 -10.58
CA GLY A 129 -14.37 -30.37 -12.04
C GLY A 129 -12.95 -30.22 -12.59
N GLY A 130 -11.97 -29.90 -11.75
CA GLY A 130 -10.58 -29.67 -12.19
C GLY A 130 -10.39 -28.46 -13.11
N VAL A 131 -11.41 -27.61 -13.22
CA VAL A 131 -11.38 -26.36 -13.99
C VAL A 131 -11.15 -25.19 -13.03
N ILE A 132 -10.09 -24.40 -13.29
CA ILE A 132 -9.75 -23.21 -12.48
C ILE A 132 -10.32 -21.96 -13.15
N SER A 133 -10.20 -21.85 -14.47
CA SER A 133 -10.66 -20.71 -15.24
C SER A 133 -10.96 -21.08 -16.70
N LYS A 134 -11.62 -20.18 -17.41
CA LYS A 134 -11.80 -20.32 -18.88
C LYS A 134 -10.49 -20.26 -19.66
N TYR A 135 -9.39 -19.89 -19.02
CA TYR A 135 -8.05 -19.75 -19.61
C TYR A 135 -7.12 -20.93 -19.32
N ASP A 136 -7.60 -22.00 -18.70
CA ASP A 136 -6.80 -23.18 -18.33
C ASP A 136 -6.05 -23.78 -19.53
N HIS A 137 -6.64 -23.73 -20.72
CA HIS A 137 -6.01 -24.21 -21.95
C HIS A 137 -4.75 -23.40 -22.30
N LEU A 138 -4.73 -22.08 -22.00
CA LEU A 138 -3.56 -21.22 -22.19
C LEU A 138 -2.51 -21.54 -21.16
N PHE A 139 -2.89 -21.69 -19.89
CA PHE A 139 -1.94 -22.03 -18.83
C PHE A 139 -1.27 -23.38 -19.07
N LYS A 140 -2.04 -24.41 -19.48
CA LYS A 140 -1.51 -25.73 -19.83
C LYS A 140 -0.56 -25.68 -21.03
N LYS A 141 -0.81 -24.78 -22.00
CA LYS A 141 0.03 -24.62 -23.16
C LYS A 141 1.35 -23.91 -22.84
N TYR A 142 1.35 -22.86 -22.01
CA TYR A 142 2.51 -21.98 -21.83
C TYR A 142 3.31 -22.25 -20.53
N ALA A 143 2.72 -22.82 -19.49
CA ALA A 143 3.42 -23.13 -18.25
C ALA A 143 4.66 -24.03 -18.44
N PRO A 144 4.66 -25.04 -19.34
CA PRO A 144 5.84 -25.85 -19.57
C PRO A 144 7.04 -25.05 -20.11
N MET A 145 6.81 -23.96 -20.85
CA MET A 145 7.88 -23.09 -21.35
C MET A 145 8.61 -22.38 -20.20
N ALA A 146 7.88 -22.05 -19.13
CA ALA A 146 8.43 -21.47 -17.90
C ALA A 146 8.89 -22.53 -16.89
N ARG A 147 8.75 -23.83 -17.21
CA ARG A 147 9.06 -24.97 -16.32
C ARG A 147 8.31 -24.92 -14.97
N ILE A 148 7.06 -24.44 -14.98
CA ILE A 148 6.20 -24.38 -13.80
C ILE A 148 4.94 -25.20 -14.02
N ASP A 149 4.29 -25.60 -12.91
CA ASP A 149 2.97 -26.21 -12.98
C ASP A 149 1.94 -25.18 -13.47
N TRP A 150 1.07 -25.58 -14.40
CA TRP A 150 0.05 -24.70 -14.99
C TRP A 150 -0.94 -24.15 -13.92
N ARG A 151 -1.14 -24.91 -12.82
CA ARG A 151 -2.00 -24.45 -11.71
C ARG A 151 -1.36 -23.31 -10.94
N LEU A 152 -0.02 -23.32 -10.83
CA LEU A 152 0.72 -22.21 -10.22
C LEU A 152 0.62 -20.95 -11.10
N MET A 153 0.73 -21.10 -12.41
CA MET A 153 0.51 -19.98 -13.34
C MET A 153 -0.92 -19.43 -13.27
N ALA A 154 -1.92 -20.31 -13.14
CA ALA A 154 -3.31 -19.89 -12.94
C ALA A 154 -3.52 -19.17 -11.60
N ALA A 155 -2.91 -19.65 -10.53
CA ALA A 155 -2.98 -19.01 -9.20
C ALA A 155 -2.33 -17.62 -9.22
N GLN A 156 -1.19 -17.46 -9.88
CA GLN A 156 -0.55 -16.16 -10.07
C GLN A 156 -1.45 -15.22 -10.87
N CYS A 157 -1.99 -15.67 -12.00
CA CYS A 157 -2.92 -14.88 -12.81
C CYS A 157 -4.17 -14.45 -12.01
N TYR A 158 -4.70 -15.32 -11.17
CA TYR A 158 -5.81 -14.98 -10.29
C TYR A 158 -5.43 -13.90 -9.26
N THR A 159 -4.23 -13.98 -8.70
CA THR A 159 -3.74 -12.99 -7.73
C THR A 159 -3.51 -11.62 -8.37
N GLU A 160 -3.03 -11.59 -9.61
CA GLU A 160 -2.71 -10.35 -10.34
C GLU A 160 -3.98 -9.64 -10.86
N SER A 161 -4.89 -10.39 -11.50
CA SER A 161 -6.01 -9.80 -12.22
C SER A 161 -7.39 -10.39 -11.89
N GLY A 162 -7.48 -11.47 -11.10
CA GLY A 162 -8.73 -12.23 -10.93
C GLY A 162 -9.24 -12.83 -12.25
N PHE A 163 -8.36 -13.11 -13.21
CA PHE A 163 -8.67 -13.53 -14.58
C PHE A 163 -9.34 -12.46 -15.44
N ASP A 164 -9.22 -11.18 -15.09
CA ASP A 164 -9.71 -10.09 -15.90
C ASP A 164 -8.72 -9.73 -17.02
N THR A 165 -9.16 -9.85 -18.27
CA THR A 165 -8.36 -9.49 -19.45
C THR A 165 -8.20 -7.97 -19.62
N TYR A 166 -9.02 -7.18 -18.95
CA TYR A 166 -9.01 -5.72 -18.99
C TYR A 166 -8.40 -5.10 -17.73
N ALA A 167 -7.89 -5.94 -16.82
CA ALA A 167 -7.21 -5.45 -15.62
C ALA A 167 -6.10 -4.48 -15.98
N LYS A 168 -5.98 -3.41 -15.21
CA LYS A 168 -4.88 -2.45 -15.28
C LYS A 168 -4.21 -2.35 -13.92
N SER A 169 -2.91 -2.57 -13.88
CA SER A 169 -2.13 -2.32 -12.68
C SER A 169 -1.88 -0.82 -12.50
N TRP A 170 -1.49 -0.45 -11.31
CA TRP A 170 -1.06 0.92 -11.00
C TRP A 170 0.14 1.38 -11.85
N ALA A 171 0.98 0.44 -12.31
CA ALA A 171 2.14 0.70 -13.18
C ALA A 171 1.77 0.78 -14.68
N GLY A 172 0.47 0.68 -15.02
CA GLY A 172 -0.01 0.77 -16.40
C GLY A 172 0.04 -0.53 -17.20
N TYR A 173 0.41 -1.65 -16.58
CA TYR A 173 0.31 -2.96 -17.24
C TYR A 173 -1.15 -3.38 -17.40
N CYS A 174 -1.47 -4.01 -18.53
CA CYS A 174 -2.82 -4.44 -18.85
C CYS A 174 -2.87 -5.95 -19.13
N GLY A 175 -4.01 -6.58 -18.78
CA GLY A 175 -4.30 -7.96 -19.12
C GLY A 175 -4.23 -8.93 -17.93
N LEU A 176 -4.27 -10.24 -18.25
CA LEU A 176 -4.40 -11.32 -17.28
C LEU A 176 -3.30 -11.38 -16.22
N MET A 177 -2.12 -10.89 -16.52
CA MET A 177 -0.93 -10.87 -15.64
C MET A 177 -0.54 -9.45 -15.26
N ALA A 178 -1.50 -8.55 -15.20
CA ALA A 178 -1.28 -7.13 -14.92
C ALA A 178 -1.23 -6.81 -13.42
#